data_7917180c057352e4c9c1f87451a1cfb7
#
_entry.id   7917180c057352e4c9c1f87451a1cfb7
#
_cell.length_a   1.000
_cell.length_b   1.000
_cell.length_c   1.000
_cell.angle_alpha   90.00
_cell.angle_beta   90.00
_cell.angle_gamma   90.00
#
_symmetry.space_group_name_H-M   'P 1'
#
loop_
_entity.id
_entity.type
_entity.pdbx_description
1 polymer ?
#
loop_
_entity_poly.entity_id
_entity_poly.type
_entity_poly.pdbx_seq_one_letter_code
_entity_poly.pdbx_strand_id
1 'polypeptide(L)'
;MTYDIRTDVKHGPFEIVDLGKLADEAPSKWWNQSLVKVNDCVARVGVFEGEFHWHKHDREDEFFYVVEGKLFVDLEGRATVELLPRQGVMVPKGAVHRTRAPSRTVVLMIEAATVVPTGD
;
A
#
# COMPACT_ATOMS: atom_id res chain seq x y z
N MET A 1 13.70 -6.30 -8.79
CA MET A 1 12.66 -6.88 -7.91
C MET A 1 11.36 -7.05 -8.68
N THR A 2 10.69 -8.14 -8.46
CA THR A 2 9.39 -8.41 -9.08
C THR A 2 8.27 -8.03 -8.11
N TYR A 3 7.29 -7.29 -8.61
CA TYR A 3 6.11 -6.92 -7.85
C TYR A 3 4.91 -7.77 -8.31
N ASP A 4 4.14 -8.29 -7.35
CA ASP A 4 2.88 -8.96 -7.63
C ASP A 4 1.76 -8.02 -7.18
N ILE A 5 1.21 -7.29 -8.13
CA ILE A 5 0.21 -6.24 -7.88
C ILE A 5 -1.11 -6.68 -8.50
N ARG A 6 -2.14 -6.86 -7.65
CA ARG A 6 -3.46 -7.32 -8.05
C ARG A 6 -4.50 -6.25 -7.77
N THR A 7 -5.11 -5.76 -8.83
CA THR A 7 -6.09 -4.67 -8.76
C THR A 7 -7.53 -5.15 -8.79
N ASP A 8 -7.78 -6.42 -9.03
CA ASP A 8 -9.11 -7.00 -8.90
C ASP A 8 -9.57 -6.92 -7.45
N VAL A 9 -10.83 -6.52 -7.24
CA VAL A 9 -11.42 -6.36 -5.91
C VAL A 9 -11.88 -7.72 -5.41
N LYS A 10 -11.25 -8.19 -4.33
CA LYS A 10 -11.43 -9.55 -3.84
C LYS A 10 -12.75 -9.78 -3.13
N HIS A 11 -13.27 -8.79 -2.43
CA HIS A 11 -14.45 -8.92 -1.58
C HIS A 11 -15.56 -7.98 -2.00
N GLY A 12 -16.79 -8.45 -1.85
CA GLY A 12 -18.00 -7.68 -2.06
C GLY A 12 -18.71 -7.28 -0.77
N PRO A 13 -19.93 -6.72 -0.88
CA PRO A 13 -20.70 -6.31 0.30
C PRO A 13 -20.91 -7.45 1.29
N PHE A 14 -20.78 -7.13 2.57
CA PHE A 14 -21.01 -8.03 3.71
C PHE A 14 -20.00 -9.17 3.85
N GLU A 15 -19.03 -9.29 2.96
CA GLU A 15 -17.97 -10.28 3.11
C GLU A 15 -16.95 -9.82 4.15
N ILE A 16 -16.46 -10.75 4.96
CA ILE A 16 -15.42 -10.44 5.95
C ILE A 16 -14.09 -10.38 5.24
N VAL A 17 -13.37 -9.28 5.48
CA VAL A 17 -11.97 -9.11 5.05
C VAL A 17 -11.08 -9.48 6.23
N ASP A 18 -10.38 -10.61 6.13
CA ASP A 18 -9.43 -11.04 7.14
C ASP A 18 -8.02 -10.70 6.68
N LEU A 19 -7.52 -9.54 7.13
CA LEU A 19 -6.24 -9.02 6.70
C LEU A 19 -5.08 -9.92 7.12
N GLY A 20 -5.13 -10.46 8.33
CA GLY A 20 -4.09 -11.35 8.84
C GLY A 20 -3.97 -12.61 7.99
N LYS A 21 -5.10 -13.23 7.68
CA LYS A 21 -5.14 -14.43 6.82
C LYS A 21 -4.59 -14.14 5.43
N LEU A 22 -5.02 -13.03 4.83
CA LEU A 22 -4.55 -12.65 3.50
C LEU A 22 -3.04 -12.37 3.49
N ALA A 23 -2.54 -11.70 4.52
CA ALA A 23 -1.11 -11.42 4.65
C ALA A 23 -0.29 -12.70 4.80
N ASP A 24 -0.80 -13.68 5.57
CA ASP A 24 -0.12 -14.97 5.77
C ASP A 24 -0.08 -15.80 4.48
N GLU A 25 -1.02 -15.59 3.58
CA GLU A 25 -1.10 -16.29 2.29
C GLU A 25 -0.40 -15.54 1.15
N ALA A 26 0.27 -14.43 1.40
CA ALA A 26 0.93 -13.64 0.38
C ALA A 26 1.96 -14.48 -0.38
N PRO A 27 1.87 -14.55 -1.74
CA PRO A 27 2.68 -15.49 -2.52
C PRO A 27 4.09 -15.03 -2.80
N SER A 28 4.43 -13.76 -2.52
CA SER A 28 5.73 -13.19 -2.84
C SER A 28 6.15 -12.14 -1.83
N LYS A 29 7.41 -11.70 -1.90
CA LYS A 29 7.96 -10.70 -0.98
C LYS A 29 7.42 -9.29 -1.21
N TRP A 30 6.97 -8.99 -2.42
CA TRP A 30 6.30 -7.72 -2.71
C TRP A 30 4.98 -8.03 -3.39
N TRP A 31 3.92 -8.00 -2.60
CA TRP A 31 2.59 -8.35 -3.06
C TRP A 31 1.58 -7.34 -2.55
N ASN A 32 0.61 -6.99 -3.37
CA ASN A 32 -0.55 -6.26 -2.90
C ASN A 32 -1.82 -6.71 -3.63
N GLN A 33 -2.94 -6.52 -2.97
CA GLN A 33 -4.24 -6.97 -3.43
C GLN A 33 -5.30 -5.94 -3.06
N SER A 34 -6.14 -5.56 -4.01
CA SER A 34 -7.35 -4.79 -3.74
C SER A 34 -8.35 -5.66 -3.00
N LEU A 35 -8.91 -5.14 -1.91
CA LEU A 35 -9.76 -5.91 -1.00
C LEU A 35 -11.24 -5.59 -1.16
N VAL A 36 -11.59 -4.32 -1.05
CA VAL A 36 -12.97 -3.87 -1.05
C VAL A 36 -13.03 -2.44 -1.57
N LYS A 37 -14.08 -2.14 -2.31
CA LYS A 37 -14.33 -0.80 -2.83
C LYS A 37 -15.34 -0.10 -1.92
N VAL A 38 -15.02 1.12 -1.53
CA VAL A 38 -15.92 1.98 -0.74
C VAL A 38 -16.14 3.26 -1.53
N ASN A 39 -17.30 3.40 -2.15
CA ASN A 39 -17.57 4.49 -3.11
C ASN A 39 -16.47 4.55 -4.16
N ASP A 40 -15.80 5.67 -4.32
CA ASP A 40 -14.73 5.86 -5.30
C ASP A 40 -13.34 5.44 -4.78
N CYS A 41 -13.28 4.95 -3.56
CA CYS A 41 -12.03 4.52 -2.93
C CYS A 41 -11.92 3.00 -2.89
N VAL A 42 -10.69 2.52 -2.80
CA VAL A 42 -10.37 1.11 -2.64
C VAL A 42 -9.44 0.93 -1.45
N ALA A 43 -9.74 -0.08 -0.63
CA ALA A 43 -8.83 -0.51 0.42
C ALA A 43 -8.02 -1.70 -0.11
N ARG A 44 -6.70 -1.66 0.12
CA ARG A 44 -5.75 -2.65 -0.38
C ARG A 44 -4.86 -3.13 0.75
N VAL A 45 -4.44 -4.38 0.69
CA VAL A 45 -3.38 -4.90 1.56
C VAL A 45 -2.09 -4.98 0.78
N GLY A 46 -0.99 -4.58 1.42
CA GLY A 46 0.35 -4.80 0.91
C GLY A 46 1.15 -5.64 1.89
N VAL A 47 1.88 -6.61 1.36
CA VAL A 47 2.90 -7.35 2.13
C VAL A 47 4.21 -7.07 1.44
N PHE A 48 5.06 -6.30 2.10
CA PHE A 48 6.25 -5.72 1.50
C PHE A 48 7.53 -6.15 2.21
N GLU A 49 8.53 -6.47 1.41
CA GLU A 49 9.91 -6.64 1.86
C GLU A 49 10.81 -6.21 0.70
N GLY A 50 11.65 -5.21 0.93
CA GLY A 50 12.50 -4.61 -0.09
C GLY A 50 12.09 -3.18 -0.41
N GLU A 51 12.31 -2.75 -1.64
CA GLU A 51 12.09 -1.38 -2.08
C GLU A 51 11.17 -1.34 -3.30
N PHE A 52 10.26 -0.37 -3.30
CA PHE A 52 9.51 -0.01 -4.49
C PHE A 52 10.27 1.08 -5.26
N HIS A 53 9.94 1.29 -6.53
CA HIS A 53 10.56 2.36 -7.31
C HIS A 53 9.99 3.73 -6.96
N TRP A 54 10.74 4.78 -7.23
CA TRP A 54 10.27 6.15 -7.10
C TRP A 54 9.16 6.39 -8.12
N HIS A 55 8.04 6.99 -7.66
CA HIS A 55 6.89 7.28 -8.50
C HIS A 55 6.02 8.37 -7.88
N LYS A 56 4.99 8.77 -8.60
CA LYS A 56 3.98 9.71 -8.11
C LYS A 56 2.61 9.32 -8.67
N HIS A 57 1.58 9.87 -8.06
CA HIS A 57 0.21 9.81 -8.56
C HIS A 57 -0.25 11.26 -8.77
N ASP A 58 -0.55 11.63 -10.02
CA ASP A 58 -0.81 13.05 -10.35
C ASP A 58 -2.14 13.57 -9.78
N ARG A 59 -3.10 12.68 -9.58
CA ARG A 59 -4.48 13.05 -9.23
C ARG A 59 -5.03 12.42 -7.97
N GLU A 60 -4.30 11.52 -7.34
CA GLU A 60 -4.79 10.77 -6.20
C GLU A 60 -3.89 10.94 -4.99
N ASP A 61 -4.52 11.12 -3.83
CA ASP A 61 -3.86 10.96 -2.54
C ASP A 61 -3.79 9.47 -2.21
N GLU A 62 -2.82 9.09 -1.40
CA GLU A 62 -2.63 7.70 -0.99
C GLU A 62 -2.35 7.62 0.50
N PHE A 63 -3.13 6.81 1.23
CA PHE A 63 -2.93 6.59 2.65
C PHE A 63 -2.26 5.24 2.91
N PHE A 64 -1.19 5.25 3.69
CA PHE A 64 -0.48 4.06 4.15
C PHE A 64 -0.68 3.91 5.66
N TYR A 65 -1.03 2.72 6.11
CA TYR A 65 -1.19 2.40 7.52
C TYR A 65 -0.53 1.07 7.82
N VAL A 66 0.45 1.07 8.72
CA VAL A 66 1.20 -0.15 9.06
C VAL A 66 0.42 -0.99 10.06
N VAL A 67 0.16 -2.24 9.70
CA VAL A 67 -0.49 -3.22 10.58
C VAL A 67 0.56 -3.94 11.42
N GLU A 68 1.61 -4.44 10.77
CA GLU A 68 2.75 -5.05 11.44
C GLU A 68 4.04 -4.78 10.65
N GLY A 69 5.16 -4.77 11.34
CA GLY A 69 6.46 -4.47 10.75
C GLY A 69 6.82 -3.00 10.81
N LYS A 70 7.56 -2.52 9.84
CA LYS A 70 8.01 -1.12 9.74
C LYS A 70 8.09 -0.70 8.28
N LEU A 71 7.49 0.43 7.96
CA LEU A 71 7.51 0.98 6.61
C LEU A 71 8.24 2.32 6.61
N PHE A 72 9.15 2.50 5.65
CA PHE A 72 9.70 3.81 5.34
C PHE A 72 9.03 4.36 4.08
N VAL A 73 8.60 5.61 4.16
CA VAL A 73 8.11 6.34 3.00
C VAL A 73 9.13 7.43 2.70
N ASP A 74 9.91 7.21 1.65
CA ASP A 74 10.88 8.19 1.18
C ASP A 74 10.17 9.22 0.32
N LEU A 75 10.43 10.49 0.58
CA LEU A 75 9.76 11.61 -0.06
C LEU A 75 10.81 12.51 -0.72
N GLU A 76 10.62 12.83 -1.99
CA GLU A 76 11.52 13.74 -2.67
C GLU A 76 11.45 15.14 -2.03
N GLY A 77 12.61 15.69 -1.67
CA GLY A 77 12.70 17.02 -1.09
C GLY A 77 12.28 17.14 0.37
N ARG A 78 12.02 16.01 1.06
CA ARG A 78 11.59 16.00 2.45
C ARG A 78 12.23 14.84 3.20
N ALA A 79 12.18 14.90 4.53
CA ALA A 79 12.65 13.80 5.37
C ALA A 79 11.81 12.54 5.14
N THR A 80 12.48 11.40 5.18
CA THR A 80 11.82 10.09 5.16
C THR A 80 10.89 9.95 6.36
N VAL A 81 9.69 9.43 6.11
CA VAL A 81 8.73 9.11 7.17
C VAL A 81 8.90 7.65 7.56
N GLU A 82 9.10 7.41 8.85
CA GLU A 82 9.16 6.06 9.42
C GLU A 82 7.84 5.75 10.10
N LEU A 83 7.19 4.64 9.70
CA LEU A 83 5.94 4.18 10.26
C LEU A 83 6.13 2.88 11.02
N LEU A 84 5.78 2.91 12.30
CA LEU A 84 5.70 1.74 13.19
C LEU A 84 4.28 1.18 13.16
N PRO A 85 4.04 -0.03 13.73
CA PRO A 85 2.69 -0.60 13.77
C PRO A 85 1.67 0.38 14.35
N ARG A 86 0.51 0.47 13.71
CA ARG A 86 -0.60 1.35 14.04
C ARG A 86 -0.33 2.82 13.76
N GLN A 87 0.66 3.10 12.93
CA GLN A 87 0.91 4.46 12.43
C GLN A 87 0.65 4.53 10.94
N GLY A 88 0.20 5.68 10.49
CA GLY A 88 -0.09 5.91 9.08
C GLY A 88 0.27 7.31 8.64
N VAL A 89 0.39 7.48 7.32
CA VAL A 89 0.64 8.77 6.69
C VAL A 89 -0.09 8.85 5.35
N MET A 90 -0.61 10.01 5.04
CA MET A 90 -1.19 10.29 3.74
C MET A 90 -0.14 10.99 2.87
N VAL A 91 0.16 10.38 1.72
CA VAL A 91 1.02 10.99 0.70
C VAL A 91 0.10 11.72 -0.29
N PRO A 92 0.22 13.05 -0.40
CA PRO A 92 -0.67 13.81 -1.28
C PRO A 92 -0.32 13.59 -2.75
N LYS A 93 -1.32 13.80 -3.59
CA LYS A 93 -1.13 13.77 -5.05
C LYS A 93 0.04 14.66 -5.47
N GLY A 94 0.76 14.22 -6.49
CA GLY A 94 1.92 14.93 -7.03
C GLY A 94 3.23 14.72 -6.26
N ALA A 95 3.20 14.18 -5.05
CA ALA A 95 4.41 13.92 -4.28
C ALA A 95 5.16 12.71 -4.83
N VAL A 96 6.42 12.93 -5.23
CA VAL A 96 7.30 11.84 -5.65
C VAL A 96 7.78 11.09 -4.42
N HIS A 97 7.54 9.79 -4.40
CA HIS A 97 7.78 8.96 -3.23
C HIS A 97 8.12 7.52 -3.60
N ARG A 98 8.62 6.79 -2.63
CA ARG A 98 8.73 5.34 -2.68
C ARG A 98 8.54 4.77 -1.29
N THR A 99 8.04 3.53 -1.22
CA THR A 99 7.97 2.77 0.02
C THR A 99 9.11 1.75 0.05
N ARG A 100 9.63 1.48 1.24
CA ARG A 100 10.59 0.39 1.46
C ARG A 100 10.40 -0.22 2.84
N ALA A 101 10.63 -1.52 2.91
CA ALA A 101 10.48 -2.28 4.13
C ALA A 101 11.71 -3.18 4.31
N PRO A 102 12.54 -2.94 5.35
CA PRO A 102 13.74 -3.76 5.59
C PRO A 102 13.43 -5.22 5.91
N SER A 103 12.25 -5.48 6.46
CA SER A 103 11.76 -6.83 6.75
C SER A 103 10.28 -6.90 6.38
N ARG A 104 9.69 -8.11 6.39
CA ARG A 104 8.28 -8.30 6.05
C ARG A 104 7.40 -7.34 6.83
N THR A 105 6.59 -6.58 6.11
CA THR A 105 5.72 -5.55 6.66
C THR A 105 4.34 -5.67 6.02
N VAL A 106 3.31 -5.59 6.85
CA VAL A 106 1.91 -5.63 6.39
C VAL A 106 1.33 -4.23 6.48
N VAL A 107 0.81 -3.75 5.35
CA VAL A 107 0.32 -2.38 5.19
C VAL A 107 -1.11 -2.40 4.67
N LEU A 108 -1.96 -1.57 5.27
CA LEU A 108 -3.26 -1.24 4.70
C LEU A 108 -3.11 0.06 3.91
N MET A 109 -3.59 0.07 2.67
CA MET A 109 -3.59 1.25 1.82
C MET A 109 -5.02 1.63 1.48
N ILE A 110 -5.30 2.93 1.47
CA ILE A 110 -6.59 3.48 1.03
C ILE A 110 -6.29 4.55 -0.02
N GLU A 111 -6.91 4.40 -1.18
CA GLU A 111 -6.68 5.29 -2.32
C GLU A 111 -7.88 5.29 -3.25
N ALA A 112 -7.97 6.29 -4.13
CA ALA A 112 -8.99 6.28 -5.17
C ALA A 112 -8.82 5.06 -6.08
N ALA A 113 -9.93 4.47 -6.53
CA ALA A 113 -9.90 3.28 -7.38
C ALA A 113 -9.24 3.53 -8.74
N THR A 114 -9.05 4.80 -9.13
CA THR A 114 -8.37 5.21 -10.37
C THR A 114 -6.84 5.19 -10.27
N VAL A 115 -6.29 4.98 -9.07
CA VAL A 115 -4.84 4.92 -8.88
C VAL A 115 -4.21 3.83 -9.75
N VAL A 116 -3.12 4.17 -10.43
CA VAL A 116 -2.24 3.20 -11.07
C VAL A 116 -1.14 2.87 -10.05
N PRO A 117 -1.14 1.67 -9.45
CA PRO A 117 -0.27 1.37 -8.30
C PRO A 117 1.23 1.58 -8.56
N THR A 118 1.67 1.41 -9.79
CA THR A 118 3.07 1.61 -10.18
C THR A 118 3.44 3.07 -10.45
N GLY A 119 2.48 3.99 -10.35
CA GLY A 119 2.66 5.41 -10.61
C GLY A 119 2.24 5.83 -12.02
N ASP A 120 2.11 7.12 -12.16
CA ASP A 120 1.74 7.76 -13.43
C ASP A 120 2.94 8.05 -14.32
#